data_8aaf958f4feabf5b04032fe6ade6bc7d
#
_entry.id   8aaf958f4feabf5b04032fe6ade6bc7d
#
_cell.length_a   1.000
_cell.length_b   1.000
_cell.length_c   1.000
_cell.angle_alpha   90.00
_cell.angle_beta   90.00
_cell.angle_gamma   90.00
#
_symmetry.space_group_name_H-M   'P 1'
#
loop_
_entity.id
_entity.type
_entity.pdbx_description
1 polymer ?
#
loop_
_entity_poly.entity_id
_entity_poly.type
_entity_poly.pdbx_seq_one_letter_code
_entity_poly.pdbx_strand_id
1 'polypeptide(L)'
;VIIGHRGAPGYRPEHTLASYELAFRMGVDWVDVDLVPTKDGQLVARHEPEIGGTTDVAKHPEFANRKKTVVLDGVTTTGWFTQDFTLAELKTLRAVERIPQNRPHNTLYNGRYRIASYQEVLDLTTRLGRELHRTLGTYPEVKHSTFFQSIGNPTEPKLVAILRRNGLDRPDAPAIIQSFEVSNLIALHQQVRTPLLQLTSATGAPADFVAKGDKRTYADLVTPQGLRDVAKYAKYLGPDKAQVIPRDKNDNLGTPTALVADAHKAGLKVQPYTFRNENPFLPANLRSSAEPDAYGDVFTEEAAFFAAGVDGFFADQPDTALESLHAFLGR
;
A
#
# COMPACT_ATOMS: atom_id res chain seq x y z
N VAL A 1 -3.54 12.68 8.51
CA VAL A 1 -3.81 12.44 7.07
C VAL A 1 -4.41 11.05 6.89
N ILE A 2 -5.48 10.93 6.09
CA ILE A 2 -6.02 9.63 5.68
C ILE A 2 -5.54 9.33 4.26
N ILE A 3 -5.03 8.10 4.05
CA ILE A 3 -4.53 7.62 2.77
C ILE A 3 -5.46 6.48 2.32
N GLY A 4 -6.08 6.63 1.13
CA GLY A 4 -6.89 5.58 0.54
C GLY A 4 -5.99 4.41 0.10
N HIS A 5 -5.91 3.36 0.92
CA HIS A 5 -5.11 2.16 0.68
C HIS A 5 -5.58 1.44 -0.59
N ARG A 6 -4.76 1.40 -1.64
CA ARG A 6 -5.13 0.87 -2.97
C ARG A 6 -6.37 1.56 -3.59
N GLY A 7 -6.67 2.80 -3.16
CA GLY A 7 -7.88 3.55 -3.46
C GLY A 7 -8.95 3.44 -2.37
N ALA A 8 -10.13 2.94 -2.72
CA ALA A 8 -11.23 2.61 -1.80
C ALA A 8 -11.65 1.14 -1.99
N PRO A 9 -10.80 0.17 -1.62
CA PRO A 9 -11.03 -1.25 -1.89
C PRO A 9 -12.16 -1.85 -1.03
N GLY A 10 -12.62 -1.15 -0.02
CA GLY A 10 -13.86 -1.50 0.68
C GLY A 10 -15.10 -1.45 -0.23
N TYR A 11 -15.02 -0.75 -1.37
CA TYR A 11 -16.16 -0.46 -2.25
C TYR A 11 -15.94 -0.79 -3.72
N ARG A 12 -14.69 -0.97 -4.16
CA ARG A 12 -14.32 -1.26 -5.57
C ARG A 12 -13.11 -2.20 -5.59
N PRO A 13 -12.95 -3.04 -6.61
CA PRO A 13 -11.73 -3.82 -6.77
C PRO A 13 -10.48 -2.95 -6.67
N GLU A 14 -9.53 -3.39 -5.83
CA GLU A 14 -8.30 -2.67 -5.51
C GLU A 14 -7.49 -2.25 -6.75
N HIS A 15 -6.74 -1.15 -6.65
CA HIS A 15 -5.82 -0.67 -7.69
C HIS A 15 -6.46 -0.45 -9.07
N THR A 16 -7.74 -0.09 -9.10
CA THR A 16 -8.44 0.36 -10.31
C THR A 16 -8.59 1.87 -10.31
N LEU A 17 -8.68 2.49 -11.49
CA LEU A 17 -8.95 3.94 -11.58
C LEU A 17 -10.26 4.31 -10.88
N ALA A 18 -11.27 3.41 -10.90
CA ALA A 18 -12.54 3.61 -10.21
C ALA A 18 -12.38 3.59 -8.67
N SER A 19 -11.47 2.76 -8.13
CA SER A 19 -11.16 2.73 -6.70
C SER A 19 -10.46 4.02 -6.27
N TYR A 20 -9.49 4.49 -7.03
CA TYR A 20 -8.79 5.76 -6.76
C TYR A 20 -9.70 6.98 -6.88
N GLU A 21 -10.49 7.07 -7.96
CA GLU A 21 -11.43 8.17 -8.13
C GLU A 21 -12.43 8.23 -6.99
N LEU A 22 -12.96 7.08 -6.57
CA LEU A 22 -13.89 7.00 -5.44
C LEU A 22 -13.25 7.52 -4.15
N ALA A 23 -12.03 7.09 -3.83
CA ALA A 23 -11.30 7.55 -2.64
C ALA A 23 -11.13 9.08 -2.64
N PHE A 24 -10.68 9.68 -3.75
CA PHE A 24 -10.54 11.13 -3.85
C PHE A 24 -11.89 11.86 -3.72
N ARG A 25 -12.97 11.32 -4.29
CA ARG A 25 -14.32 11.90 -4.17
C ARG A 25 -14.91 11.76 -2.77
N MET A 26 -14.52 10.73 -2.01
CA MET A 26 -14.86 10.59 -0.60
C MET A 26 -14.15 11.63 0.30
N GLY A 27 -13.09 12.28 -0.19
CA GLY A 27 -12.47 13.40 0.52
C GLY A 27 -11.00 13.23 0.88
N VAL A 28 -10.38 12.05 0.67
CA VAL A 28 -8.94 11.91 0.90
C VAL A 28 -8.14 12.68 -0.15
N ASP A 29 -6.97 13.19 0.27
CA ASP A 29 -6.03 13.84 -0.65
C ASP A 29 -4.97 12.89 -1.19
N TRP A 30 -4.86 11.69 -0.63
CA TRP A 30 -3.80 10.75 -0.93
C TRP A 30 -4.33 9.35 -1.17
N VAL A 31 -3.76 8.66 -2.15
CA VAL A 31 -4.00 7.25 -2.42
C VAL A 31 -2.69 6.47 -2.52
N ASP A 32 -2.72 5.26 -2.02
CA ASP A 32 -1.64 4.30 -2.13
C ASP A 32 -1.69 3.55 -3.47
N VAL A 33 -0.52 3.34 -4.10
CA VAL A 33 -0.39 2.74 -5.43
C VAL A 33 0.77 1.75 -5.46
N ASP A 34 0.49 0.49 -5.27
CA ASP A 34 1.49 -0.58 -5.36
C ASP A 34 1.93 -0.79 -6.81
N LEU A 35 3.22 -0.80 -7.07
CA LEU A 35 3.79 -0.84 -8.41
C LEU A 35 4.61 -2.10 -8.66
N VAL A 36 4.29 -2.77 -9.75
CA VAL A 36 5.05 -3.88 -10.31
C VAL A 36 5.31 -3.63 -11.80
N PRO A 37 6.48 -4.06 -12.34
CA PRO A 37 6.80 -3.87 -13.75
C PRO A 37 6.18 -4.97 -14.63
N THR A 38 5.84 -4.58 -15.86
CA THR A 38 5.45 -5.46 -16.95
C THR A 38 6.65 -5.98 -17.73
N LYS A 39 6.44 -6.92 -18.66
CA LYS A 39 7.46 -7.45 -19.57
C LYS A 39 8.11 -6.36 -20.42
N ASP A 40 7.35 -5.38 -20.86
CA ASP A 40 7.78 -4.24 -21.68
C ASP A 40 8.18 -3.02 -20.84
N GLY A 41 8.40 -3.21 -19.52
CA GLY A 41 8.97 -2.20 -18.64
C GLY A 41 8.03 -1.07 -18.23
N GLN A 42 6.72 -1.25 -18.37
CA GLN A 42 5.74 -0.31 -17.83
C GLN A 42 5.45 -0.62 -16.35
N LEU A 43 5.05 0.37 -15.56
CA LEU A 43 4.61 0.15 -14.18
C LEU A 43 3.08 0.09 -14.11
N VAL A 44 2.56 -0.98 -13.53
CA VAL A 44 1.12 -1.17 -13.31
C VAL A 44 0.81 -1.24 -11.82
N ALA A 45 -0.39 -0.79 -11.48
CA ALA A 45 -0.89 -0.78 -10.10
C ALA A 45 -1.41 -2.17 -9.72
N ARG A 46 -0.59 -2.97 -9.03
CA ARG A 46 -0.92 -4.28 -8.45
C ARG A 46 -0.13 -4.53 -7.18
N HIS A 47 -0.81 -5.07 -6.17
CA HIS A 47 -0.15 -5.42 -4.90
C HIS A 47 0.89 -6.53 -5.08
N GLU A 48 0.52 -7.56 -5.83
CA GLU A 48 1.40 -8.70 -6.14
C GLU A 48 1.73 -8.74 -7.63
N PRO A 49 2.91 -9.24 -8.01
CA PRO A 49 3.19 -9.62 -9.39
C PRO A 49 2.26 -10.71 -9.90
N GLU A 50 1.83 -11.62 -9.01
CA GLU A 50 0.83 -12.66 -9.32
C GLU A 50 -0.56 -12.04 -9.44
N ILE A 51 -1.22 -12.23 -10.58
CA ILE A 51 -2.47 -11.55 -10.95
C ILE A 51 -3.69 -12.46 -11.04
N GLY A 52 -3.56 -13.76 -10.73
CA GLY A 52 -4.67 -14.72 -10.82
C GLY A 52 -5.80 -14.44 -9.84
N GLY A 53 -5.46 -13.99 -8.64
CA GLY A 53 -6.43 -13.68 -7.59
C GLY A 53 -7.10 -12.29 -7.68
N THR A 54 -6.58 -11.39 -8.55
CA THR A 54 -7.07 -10.01 -8.66
C THR A 54 -7.50 -9.62 -10.07
N THR A 55 -7.44 -10.57 -11.02
CA THR A 55 -7.88 -10.38 -12.40
C THR A 55 -8.62 -11.63 -12.91
N ASP A 56 -9.25 -11.49 -14.06
CA ASP A 56 -9.92 -12.57 -14.78
C ASP A 56 -8.98 -13.37 -15.70
N VAL A 57 -7.65 -13.30 -15.52
CA VAL A 57 -6.64 -13.94 -16.38
C VAL A 57 -6.88 -15.44 -16.59
N ALA A 58 -7.41 -16.13 -15.58
CA ALA A 58 -7.75 -17.55 -15.68
C ALA A 58 -8.86 -17.86 -16.70
N LYS A 59 -9.63 -16.84 -17.11
CA LYS A 59 -10.67 -16.95 -18.16
C LYS A 59 -10.16 -16.64 -19.57
N HIS A 60 -8.86 -16.38 -19.71
CA HIS A 60 -8.18 -16.04 -20.96
C HIS A 60 -7.36 -17.22 -21.47
N PRO A 61 -7.91 -18.09 -22.33
CA PRO A 61 -7.23 -19.30 -22.80
C PRO A 61 -5.92 -19.00 -23.54
N GLU A 62 -5.81 -17.82 -24.18
CA GLU A 62 -4.59 -17.35 -24.84
C GLU A 62 -3.39 -17.19 -23.89
N PHE A 63 -3.65 -17.06 -22.58
CA PHE A 63 -2.62 -16.91 -21.55
C PHE A 63 -2.45 -18.16 -20.68
N ALA A 64 -3.16 -19.24 -20.95
CA ALA A 64 -3.13 -20.46 -20.13
C ALA A 64 -1.71 -21.04 -19.99
N ASN A 65 -0.91 -21.00 -21.05
CA ASN A 65 0.46 -21.50 -21.09
C ASN A 65 1.48 -20.64 -20.35
N ARG A 66 1.10 -19.44 -19.87
CA ARG A 66 1.97 -18.56 -19.08
C ARG A 66 1.89 -18.82 -17.58
N LYS A 67 0.96 -19.70 -17.15
CA LYS A 67 0.88 -20.09 -15.75
C LYS A 67 2.15 -20.83 -15.35
N LYS A 68 2.81 -20.37 -14.29
CA LYS A 68 4.09 -20.93 -13.84
C LYS A 68 4.24 -20.79 -12.32
N THR A 69 5.28 -21.43 -11.79
CA THR A 69 5.67 -21.31 -10.38
C THR A 69 6.91 -20.42 -10.28
N VAL A 70 6.87 -19.45 -9.37
CA VAL A 70 7.94 -18.50 -9.07
C VAL A 70 8.18 -18.49 -7.57
N VAL A 71 9.44 -18.35 -7.14
CA VAL A 71 9.78 -18.04 -5.75
C VAL A 71 9.87 -16.53 -5.63
N LEU A 72 8.94 -15.94 -4.88
CA LEU A 72 8.83 -14.50 -4.67
C LEU A 72 9.17 -14.22 -3.19
N ASP A 73 10.28 -13.55 -2.93
CA ASP A 73 10.77 -13.24 -1.58
C ASP A 73 10.75 -14.47 -0.62
N GLY A 74 11.14 -15.62 -1.14
CA GLY A 74 11.18 -16.89 -0.39
C GLY A 74 9.86 -17.66 -0.36
N VAL A 75 8.78 -17.13 -0.93
CA VAL A 75 7.46 -17.78 -0.99
C VAL A 75 7.23 -18.39 -2.39
N THR A 76 6.98 -19.69 -2.45
CA THR A 76 6.64 -20.37 -3.71
C THR A 76 5.20 -20.03 -4.10
N THR A 77 5.02 -19.37 -5.23
CA THR A 77 3.72 -18.92 -5.75
C THR A 77 3.50 -19.45 -7.16
N THR A 78 2.32 -20.00 -7.44
CA THR A 78 1.92 -20.50 -8.77
C THR A 78 0.79 -19.68 -9.34
N GLY A 79 0.98 -19.10 -10.52
CA GLY A 79 -0.03 -18.26 -11.17
C GLY A 79 0.49 -17.59 -12.43
N TRP A 80 -0.06 -16.44 -12.74
CA TRP A 80 0.31 -15.57 -13.86
C TRP A 80 0.97 -14.31 -13.30
N PHE A 81 2.12 -13.91 -13.85
CA PHE A 81 2.93 -12.85 -13.28
C PHE A 81 3.08 -11.67 -14.25
N THR A 82 2.97 -10.45 -13.77
CA THR A 82 3.01 -9.21 -14.57
C THR A 82 4.22 -9.10 -15.48
N GLN A 83 5.40 -9.61 -15.04
CA GLN A 83 6.63 -9.59 -15.84
C GLN A 83 6.59 -10.51 -17.08
N ASP A 84 5.56 -11.33 -17.24
CA ASP A 84 5.37 -12.17 -18.42
C ASP A 84 4.39 -11.55 -19.44
N PHE A 85 3.79 -10.40 -19.12
CA PHE A 85 2.81 -9.70 -19.93
C PHE A 85 3.29 -8.30 -20.30
N THR A 86 3.04 -7.90 -21.54
CA THR A 86 3.12 -6.49 -21.94
C THR A 86 1.96 -5.69 -21.32
N LEU A 87 2.11 -4.38 -21.24
CA LEU A 87 1.01 -3.50 -20.80
C LEU A 87 -0.24 -3.70 -21.68
N ALA A 88 -0.07 -3.81 -23.01
CA ALA A 88 -1.17 -4.03 -23.93
C ALA A 88 -1.95 -5.31 -23.60
N GLU A 89 -1.28 -6.40 -23.29
CA GLU A 89 -1.91 -7.66 -22.87
C GLU A 89 -2.61 -7.52 -21.52
N LEU A 90 -1.99 -6.89 -20.52
CA LEU A 90 -2.63 -6.63 -19.22
C LEU A 90 -3.90 -5.76 -19.36
N LYS A 91 -3.96 -4.85 -20.34
CA LYS A 91 -5.15 -4.04 -20.63
C LYS A 91 -6.33 -4.83 -21.19
N THR A 92 -6.12 -6.06 -21.68
CA THR A 92 -7.22 -6.95 -22.07
C THR A 92 -7.91 -7.56 -20.87
N LEU A 93 -7.22 -7.71 -19.75
CA LEU A 93 -7.73 -8.27 -18.50
C LEU A 93 -8.66 -7.30 -17.76
N ARG A 94 -9.44 -7.85 -16.84
CA ARG A 94 -10.33 -7.11 -15.96
C ARG A 94 -10.04 -7.44 -14.50
N ALA A 95 -10.11 -6.42 -13.66
CA ALA A 95 -9.96 -6.56 -12.21
C ALA A 95 -11.16 -7.30 -11.60
N VAL A 96 -10.87 -8.07 -10.54
CA VAL A 96 -11.86 -8.75 -9.70
C VAL A 96 -11.57 -8.48 -8.23
N GLU A 97 -12.61 -8.62 -7.37
CA GLU A 97 -12.46 -8.51 -5.93
C GLU A 97 -11.56 -9.63 -5.40
N ARG A 98 -10.54 -9.25 -4.61
CA ARG A 98 -9.54 -10.18 -4.07
C ARG A 98 -10.07 -10.99 -2.89
N ILE A 99 -10.92 -10.42 -2.05
CA ILE A 99 -11.45 -11.02 -0.81
C ILE A 99 -13.00 -11.04 -0.81
N PRO A 100 -13.62 -11.75 -1.77
CA PRO A 100 -15.06 -11.71 -1.97
C PRO A 100 -15.85 -12.20 -0.74
N GLN A 101 -15.26 -13.04 0.11
CA GLN A 101 -15.87 -13.50 1.37
C GLN A 101 -16.04 -12.36 2.39
N ASN A 102 -15.18 -11.33 2.34
CA ASN A 102 -15.27 -10.15 3.20
C ASN A 102 -16.00 -8.99 2.51
N ARG A 103 -16.04 -9.00 1.17
CA ARG A 103 -16.57 -7.91 0.34
C ARG A 103 -17.45 -8.43 -0.79
N PRO A 104 -18.52 -9.18 -0.47
CA PRO A 104 -19.37 -9.82 -1.48
C PRO A 104 -20.00 -8.80 -2.43
N HIS A 105 -20.36 -7.60 -1.95
CA HIS A 105 -20.94 -6.54 -2.78
C HIS A 105 -19.98 -5.99 -3.83
N ASN A 106 -18.67 -6.05 -3.61
CA ASN A 106 -17.67 -5.61 -4.57
C ASN A 106 -17.62 -6.52 -5.82
N THR A 107 -18.09 -7.77 -5.70
CA THR A 107 -18.14 -8.71 -6.84
C THR A 107 -19.04 -8.23 -7.98
N LEU A 108 -19.97 -7.29 -7.71
CA LEU A 108 -20.75 -6.58 -8.73
C LEU A 108 -19.86 -5.88 -9.77
N TYR A 109 -18.66 -5.49 -9.36
CA TYR A 109 -17.70 -4.76 -10.21
C TYR A 109 -16.66 -5.68 -10.86
N ASN A 110 -16.70 -6.99 -10.61
CA ASN A 110 -15.82 -7.95 -11.26
C ASN A 110 -15.98 -7.87 -12.78
N GLY A 111 -14.85 -7.81 -13.50
CA GLY A 111 -14.84 -7.74 -14.94
C GLY A 111 -15.15 -6.36 -15.55
N ARG A 112 -15.35 -5.32 -14.75
CA ARG A 112 -15.72 -3.97 -15.24
C ARG A 112 -14.52 -3.07 -15.48
N TYR A 113 -13.46 -3.17 -14.70
CA TYR A 113 -12.34 -2.23 -14.71
C TYR A 113 -11.07 -2.87 -15.25
N ARG A 114 -10.30 -2.09 -16.01
CA ARG A 114 -9.00 -2.51 -16.56
C ARG A 114 -7.90 -2.34 -15.50
N ILE A 115 -6.78 -3.03 -15.71
CA ILE A 115 -5.54 -2.81 -14.95
C ILE A 115 -5.03 -1.40 -15.25
N ALA A 116 -4.73 -0.63 -14.20
CA ALA A 116 -4.22 0.72 -14.34
C ALA A 116 -2.69 0.72 -14.45
N SER A 117 -2.12 1.53 -15.35
CA SER A 117 -0.71 1.92 -15.29
C SER A 117 -0.52 3.07 -14.30
N TYR A 118 0.70 3.23 -13.77
CA TYR A 118 0.98 4.36 -12.87
C TYR A 118 0.79 5.72 -13.54
N GLN A 119 1.11 5.84 -14.85
CA GLN A 119 0.83 7.08 -15.58
C GLN A 119 -0.67 7.42 -15.61
N GLU A 120 -1.54 6.43 -15.84
CA GLU A 120 -2.99 6.67 -15.82
C GLU A 120 -3.50 7.09 -14.43
N VAL A 121 -2.89 6.57 -13.36
CA VAL A 121 -3.21 7.03 -11.99
C VAL A 121 -2.78 8.49 -11.79
N LEU A 122 -1.60 8.88 -12.25
CA LEU A 122 -1.12 10.27 -12.18
C LEU A 122 -1.99 11.22 -13.01
N ASP A 123 -2.41 10.80 -14.20
CA ASP A 123 -3.31 11.57 -15.07
C ASP A 123 -4.68 11.77 -14.40
N LEU A 124 -5.23 10.70 -13.79
CA LEU A 124 -6.45 10.75 -12.98
C LEU A 124 -6.30 11.73 -11.81
N THR A 125 -5.22 11.60 -11.04
CA THR A 125 -4.92 12.44 -9.88
C THR A 125 -4.85 13.92 -10.27
N THR A 126 -4.16 14.22 -11.37
CA THR A 126 -4.06 15.59 -11.91
C THR A 126 -5.42 16.13 -12.36
N ARG A 127 -6.20 15.33 -13.07
CA ARG A 127 -7.55 15.71 -13.53
C ARG A 127 -8.47 16.00 -12.36
N LEU A 128 -8.53 15.10 -11.40
CA LEU A 128 -9.39 15.25 -10.23
C LEU A 128 -8.93 16.39 -9.31
N GLY A 129 -7.62 16.61 -9.18
CA GLY A 129 -7.09 17.74 -8.43
C GLY A 129 -7.61 19.09 -8.96
N ARG A 130 -7.66 19.25 -10.29
CA ARG A 130 -8.25 20.43 -10.92
C ARG A 130 -9.77 20.50 -10.73
N GLU A 131 -10.47 19.38 -10.91
CA GLU A 131 -11.93 19.30 -10.77
C GLU A 131 -12.39 19.59 -9.33
N LEU A 132 -11.69 19.06 -8.34
CA LEU A 132 -12.02 19.18 -6.92
C LEU A 132 -11.37 20.40 -6.24
N HIS A 133 -10.56 21.16 -6.96
CA HIS A 133 -9.77 22.29 -6.44
C HIS A 133 -8.91 21.92 -5.23
N ARG A 134 -8.28 20.72 -5.26
CA ARG A 134 -7.45 20.18 -4.19
C ARG A 134 -6.11 19.68 -4.75
N THR A 135 -5.06 19.72 -3.91
CA THR A 135 -3.81 19.03 -4.23
C THR A 135 -3.96 17.56 -3.84
N LEU A 136 -4.01 16.70 -4.86
CA LEU A 136 -4.11 15.26 -4.68
C LEU A 136 -2.76 14.62 -4.93
N GLY A 137 -2.44 13.54 -4.21
CA GLY A 137 -1.16 12.88 -4.27
C GLY A 137 -1.23 11.36 -4.22
N THR A 138 -0.07 10.74 -4.45
CA THR A 138 0.07 9.28 -4.49
C THR A 138 1.20 8.79 -3.59
N TYR A 139 1.04 7.60 -3.04
CA TYR A 139 2.08 6.83 -2.35
C TYR A 139 2.50 5.65 -3.24
N PRO A 140 3.40 5.84 -4.25
CA PRO A 140 3.88 4.72 -5.06
C PRO A 140 4.75 3.78 -4.24
N GLU A 141 4.33 2.52 -4.07
CA GLU A 141 5.12 1.48 -3.44
C GLU A 141 5.94 0.71 -4.47
N VAL A 142 7.24 0.57 -4.22
CA VAL A 142 8.11 -0.33 -4.98
C VAL A 142 7.98 -1.73 -4.38
N LYS A 143 7.19 -2.58 -5.04
CA LYS A 143 6.97 -3.96 -4.61
C LYS A 143 8.12 -4.87 -5.05
N HIS A 144 8.55 -5.77 -4.16
CA HIS A 144 9.49 -6.87 -4.47
C HIS A 144 10.75 -6.41 -5.23
N SER A 145 11.38 -5.32 -4.78
CA SER A 145 12.55 -4.71 -5.44
C SER A 145 13.66 -5.72 -5.71
N THR A 146 14.08 -6.47 -4.69
CA THR A 146 15.15 -7.49 -4.80
C THR A 146 14.80 -8.55 -5.84
N PHE A 147 13.55 -9.03 -5.86
CA PHE A 147 13.10 -10.00 -6.86
C PHE A 147 13.20 -9.42 -8.28
N PHE A 148 12.63 -8.23 -8.52
CA PHE A 148 12.65 -7.62 -9.86
C PHE A 148 14.06 -7.26 -10.33
N GLN A 149 14.94 -6.84 -9.43
CA GLN A 149 16.36 -6.64 -9.74
C GLN A 149 17.03 -7.96 -10.15
N SER A 150 16.75 -9.07 -9.45
CA SER A 150 17.35 -10.37 -9.72
C SER A 150 17.00 -10.94 -11.10
N ILE A 151 15.85 -10.58 -11.65
CA ILE A 151 15.40 -10.98 -12.99
C ILE A 151 15.68 -9.93 -14.08
N GLY A 152 16.46 -8.88 -13.77
CA GLY A 152 16.84 -7.84 -14.72
C GLY A 152 15.71 -6.90 -15.12
N ASN A 153 14.66 -6.77 -14.31
CA ASN A 153 13.51 -5.90 -14.56
C ASN A 153 13.24 -4.90 -13.40
N PRO A 154 14.24 -4.13 -12.92
CA PRO A 154 14.13 -3.28 -11.76
C PRO A 154 13.01 -2.24 -11.91
N THR A 155 12.27 -1.99 -10.82
CA THR A 155 11.15 -1.02 -10.77
C THR A 155 11.66 0.43 -10.64
N GLU A 156 12.73 0.64 -9.88
CA GLU A 156 13.20 1.96 -9.46
C GLU A 156 13.54 2.90 -10.63
N PRO A 157 14.33 2.49 -11.65
CA PRO A 157 14.65 3.39 -12.77
C PRO A 157 13.41 3.86 -13.53
N LYS A 158 12.41 2.96 -13.65
CA LYS A 158 11.14 3.26 -14.32
C LYS A 158 10.33 4.27 -13.51
N LEU A 159 10.25 4.07 -12.19
CA LEU A 159 9.58 4.99 -11.27
C LEU A 159 10.24 6.36 -11.29
N VAL A 160 11.57 6.44 -11.17
CA VAL A 160 12.33 7.70 -11.25
C VAL A 160 12.04 8.44 -12.56
N ALA A 161 12.03 7.74 -13.69
CA ALA A 161 11.73 8.34 -14.98
C ALA A 161 10.29 8.90 -15.05
N ILE A 162 9.30 8.17 -14.48
CA ILE A 162 7.91 8.63 -14.43
C ILE A 162 7.78 9.85 -13.52
N LEU A 163 8.38 9.84 -12.33
CA LEU A 163 8.33 10.98 -11.40
C LEU A 163 8.95 12.24 -12.03
N ARG A 164 10.10 12.14 -12.65
CA ARG A 164 10.76 13.26 -13.34
C ARG A 164 9.90 13.82 -14.47
N ARG A 165 9.36 12.95 -15.32
CA ARG A 165 8.49 13.36 -16.45
C ARG A 165 7.22 14.10 -15.98
N ASN A 166 6.70 13.75 -14.81
CA ASN A 166 5.50 14.37 -14.23
C ASN A 166 5.82 15.51 -13.24
N GLY A 167 7.08 15.96 -13.12
CA GLY A 167 7.49 17.06 -12.23
C GLY A 167 7.38 16.71 -10.73
N LEU A 168 7.43 15.43 -10.39
CA LEU A 168 7.29 14.92 -9.03
C LEU A 168 8.63 14.65 -8.32
N ASP A 169 9.77 14.88 -8.98
CA ASP A 169 11.11 14.76 -8.37
C ASP A 169 11.48 16.06 -7.63
N ARG A 170 10.77 16.36 -6.54
CA ARG A 170 10.98 17.55 -5.70
C ARG A 170 10.54 17.29 -4.25
N PRO A 171 11.09 18.04 -3.25
CA PRO A 171 10.86 17.76 -1.82
C PRO A 171 9.42 17.94 -1.34
N ASP A 172 8.66 18.77 -2.03
CA ASP A 172 7.26 19.10 -1.77
C ASP A 172 6.30 18.47 -2.79
N ALA A 173 6.75 17.43 -3.50
CA ALA A 173 5.93 16.73 -4.47
C ALA A 173 4.70 16.10 -3.79
N PRO A 174 3.53 16.11 -4.46
CA PRO A 174 2.39 15.32 -4.03
C PRO A 174 2.61 13.82 -4.40
N ALA A 175 3.76 13.29 -4.01
CA ALA A 175 4.15 11.90 -4.14
C ALA A 175 5.08 11.52 -2.98
N ILE A 176 4.90 10.32 -2.42
CA ILE A 176 5.76 9.76 -1.36
C ILE A 176 6.08 8.32 -1.76
N ILE A 177 7.34 8.03 -2.08
CA ILE A 177 7.75 6.68 -2.47
C ILE A 177 7.85 5.82 -1.22
N GLN A 178 7.29 4.61 -1.26
CA GLN A 178 7.35 3.68 -0.15
C GLN A 178 7.92 2.32 -0.55
N SER A 179 8.49 1.60 0.40
CA SER A 179 8.99 0.24 0.23
C SER A 179 9.17 -0.45 1.57
N PHE A 180 9.00 -1.77 1.59
CA PHE A 180 9.40 -2.66 2.69
C PHE A 180 10.91 -2.93 2.71
N GLU A 181 11.59 -2.80 1.57
CA GLU A 181 13.02 -3.02 1.47
C GLU A 181 13.80 -1.74 1.77
N VAL A 182 14.95 -1.88 2.41
CA VAL A 182 15.76 -0.76 2.90
C VAL A 182 16.74 -0.28 1.82
N SER A 183 17.40 -1.22 1.14
CA SER A 183 18.48 -0.89 0.21
C SER A 183 18.00 -0.08 -0.98
N ASN A 184 16.78 -0.35 -1.50
CA ASN A 184 16.24 0.40 -2.61
C ASN A 184 15.85 1.83 -2.20
N LEU A 185 15.31 2.03 -0.99
CA LEU A 185 15.03 3.38 -0.48
C LEU A 185 16.30 4.21 -0.27
N ILE A 186 17.37 3.60 0.28
CA ILE A 186 18.68 4.27 0.40
C ILE A 186 19.20 4.66 -0.99
N ALA A 187 19.10 3.77 -1.99
CA ALA A 187 19.52 4.06 -3.36
C ALA A 187 18.64 5.14 -4.03
N LEU A 188 17.33 5.13 -3.80
CA LEU A 188 16.40 6.14 -4.29
C LEU A 188 16.66 7.51 -3.65
N HIS A 189 16.99 7.56 -2.36
CA HIS A 189 17.34 8.81 -1.66
C HIS A 189 18.49 9.57 -2.33
N GLN A 190 19.42 8.86 -2.99
CA GLN A 190 20.52 9.47 -3.73
C GLN A 190 20.10 9.92 -5.15
N GLN A 191 18.95 9.52 -5.64
CA GLN A 191 18.54 9.73 -7.04
C GLN A 191 17.39 10.71 -7.19
N VAL A 192 16.49 10.82 -6.16
CA VAL A 192 15.29 11.66 -6.19
C VAL A 192 15.21 12.55 -4.98
N ARG A 193 14.45 13.64 -5.12
CA ARG A 193 14.11 14.56 -4.01
C ARG A 193 12.70 14.30 -3.48
N THR A 194 11.93 13.45 -4.15
CA THR A 194 10.61 12.99 -3.69
C THR A 194 10.73 12.36 -2.30
N PRO A 195 9.88 12.72 -1.32
CA PRO A 195 9.92 12.13 0.01
C PRO A 195 9.78 10.60 -0.01
N LEU A 196 10.45 9.94 0.96
CA LEU A 196 10.44 8.49 1.10
C LEU A 196 9.77 8.06 2.42
N LEU A 197 9.13 6.89 2.39
CA LEU A 197 8.50 6.23 3.52
C LEU A 197 9.05 4.80 3.64
N GLN A 198 9.61 4.45 4.79
CA GLN A 198 9.99 3.07 5.12
C GLN A 198 8.79 2.32 5.68
N LEU A 199 8.35 1.27 5.00
CA LEU A 199 7.36 0.34 5.51
C LEU A 199 8.03 -0.72 6.40
N THR A 200 7.36 -1.10 7.50
CA THR A 200 7.80 -2.20 8.37
C THR A 200 6.66 -3.14 8.70
N SER A 201 6.96 -4.44 8.82
CA SER A 201 6.00 -5.46 9.19
C SER A 201 6.13 -5.81 10.68
N ALA A 202 5.07 -6.35 11.26
CA ALA A 202 5.07 -6.82 12.66
C ALA A 202 6.07 -7.96 12.90
N THR A 203 6.36 -8.75 11.86
CA THR A 203 7.28 -9.90 11.91
C THR A 203 8.14 -9.99 10.66
N GLY A 204 9.18 -10.83 10.69
CA GLY A 204 10.04 -11.09 9.54
C GLY A 204 11.12 -10.03 9.33
N ALA A 205 11.68 -10.00 8.12
CA ALA A 205 12.79 -9.13 7.73
C ALA A 205 12.59 -8.61 6.30
N PRO A 206 13.18 -7.44 5.96
CA PRO A 206 13.22 -6.95 4.59
C PRO A 206 13.83 -7.99 3.63
N ALA A 207 13.22 -8.15 2.44
CA ALA A 207 13.66 -9.16 1.47
C ALA A 207 15.11 -8.95 1.02
N ASP A 208 15.55 -7.70 0.90
CA ASP A 208 16.93 -7.35 0.58
C ASP A 208 17.92 -7.72 1.69
N PHE A 209 17.51 -7.68 2.96
CA PHE A 209 18.31 -8.15 4.08
C PHE A 209 18.46 -9.67 4.01
N VAL A 210 17.34 -10.39 3.83
CA VAL A 210 17.36 -11.84 3.69
C VAL A 210 18.26 -12.27 2.53
N ALA A 211 18.13 -11.65 1.38
CA ALA A 211 18.93 -11.95 0.18
C ALA A 211 20.43 -11.72 0.38
N LYS A 212 20.82 -10.75 1.23
CA LYS A 212 22.22 -10.43 1.55
C LYS A 212 22.76 -11.19 2.77
N GLY A 213 21.93 -11.99 3.46
CA GLY A 213 22.30 -12.68 4.70
C GLY A 213 22.44 -11.75 5.91
N ASP A 214 21.92 -10.52 5.83
CA ASP A 214 21.80 -9.61 6.97
C ASP A 214 20.77 -10.19 7.96
N LYS A 215 21.10 -10.22 9.23
CA LYS A 215 20.28 -10.83 10.29
C LYS A 215 19.26 -9.87 10.89
N ARG A 216 19.32 -8.59 10.53
CA ARG A 216 18.34 -7.61 11.02
C ARG A 216 16.94 -7.93 10.51
N THR A 217 15.96 -7.61 11.33
CA THR A 217 14.53 -7.82 11.10
C THR A 217 13.81 -6.47 11.05
N TYR A 218 12.52 -6.46 10.76
CA TYR A 218 11.70 -5.25 10.89
C TYR A 218 11.67 -4.72 12.34
N ALA A 219 11.79 -5.60 13.35
CA ALA A 219 11.87 -5.19 14.75
C ALA A 219 13.12 -4.33 15.03
N ASP A 220 14.24 -4.61 14.37
CA ASP A 220 15.46 -3.82 14.50
C ASP A 220 15.31 -2.42 13.91
N LEU A 221 14.53 -2.26 12.84
CA LEU A 221 14.27 -0.97 12.19
C LEU A 221 13.44 -0.02 13.07
N VAL A 222 12.61 -0.56 13.96
CA VAL A 222 11.74 0.23 14.84
C VAL A 222 12.29 0.42 16.26
N THR A 223 13.52 -0.02 16.52
CA THR A 223 14.26 0.37 17.73
C THR A 223 14.64 1.86 17.69
N PRO A 224 14.91 2.54 18.81
CA PRO A 224 15.36 3.93 18.79
C PRO A 224 16.60 4.18 17.91
N GLN A 225 17.53 3.21 17.80
CA GLN A 225 18.66 3.31 16.88
C GLN A 225 18.23 3.09 15.43
N GLY A 226 17.40 2.06 15.15
CA GLY A 226 16.87 1.78 13.82
C GLY A 226 16.09 2.97 13.25
N LEU A 227 15.25 3.64 14.07
CA LEU A 227 14.52 4.83 13.67
C LEU A 227 15.44 5.99 13.30
N ARG A 228 16.53 6.21 14.04
CA ARG A 228 17.56 7.20 13.66
C ARG A 228 18.25 6.85 12.34
N ASP A 229 18.44 5.56 12.07
CA ASP A 229 19.02 5.12 10.79
C ASP A 229 18.05 5.26 9.64
N VAL A 230 16.77 4.95 9.82
CA VAL A 230 15.70 5.21 8.85
C VAL A 230 15.57 6.70 8.54
N ALA A 231 15.65 7.57 9.54
CA ALA A 231 15.55 9.03 9.37
C ALA A 231 16.67 9.64 8.50
N LYS A 232 17.74 8.91 8.24
CA LYS A 232 18.83 9.37 7.34
C LYS A 232 18.40 9.39 5.86
N TYR A 233 17.40 8.59 5.48
CA TYR A 233 16.95 8.48 4.09
C TYR A 233 15.45 8.64 3.90
N ALA A 234 14.63 8.37 4.93
CA ALA A 234 13.18 8.49 4.86
C ALA A 234 12.66 9.62 5.75
N LYS A 235 11.52 10.20 5.37
CA LYS A 235 10.80 11.22 6.14
C LYS A 235 9.63 10.62 6.92
N TYR A 236 9.18 9.44 6.48
CA TYR A 236 8.01 8.76 7.03
C TYR A 236 8.34 7.32 7.39
N LEU A 237 7.66 6.83 8.42
CA LEU A 237 7.60 5.43 8.81
C LEU A 237 6.17 4.93 8.61
N GLY A 238 5.99 3.83 7.87
CA GLY A 238 4.71 3.14 7.69
C GLY A 238 4.76 1.77 8.40
N PRO A 239 4.51 1.71 9.70
CA PRO A 239 4.56 0.45 10.43
C PRO A 239 3.26 -0.34 10.26
N ASP A 240 3.34 -1.68 10.38
CA ASP A 240 2.16 -2.47 10.68
C ASP A 240 1.48 -1.90 11.94
N LYS A 241 0.16 -1.80 11.95
CA LYS A 241 -0.60 -1.25 13.08
C LYS A 241 -0.32 -1.99 14.40
N ALA A 242 0.00 -3.29 14.35
CA ALA A 242 0.35 -4.06 15.53
C ALA A 242 1.68 -3.63 16.18
N GLN A 243 2.57 -2.93 15.45
CA GLN A 243 3.79 -2.35 16.04
C GLN A 243 3.48 -1.08 16.84
N VAL A 244 2.38 -0.39 16.55
CA VAL A 244 1.91 0.82 17.26
C VAL A 244 1.03 0.44 18.44
N ILE A 245 -0.04 -0.32 18.19
CA ILE A 245 -0.91 -0.86 19.24
C ILE A 245 -1.08 -2.36 19.00
N PRO A 246 -0.32 -3.21 19.68
CA PRO A 246 -0.43 -4.66 19.55
C PRO A 246 -1.76 -5.15 20.11
N ARG A 247 -2.17 -6.34 19.70
CA ARG A 247 -3.28 -7.05 20.33
C ARG A 247 -2.79 -7.87 21.51
N ASP A 248 -3.64 -8.01 22.52
CA ASP A 248 -3.37 -8.86 23.67
C ASP A 248 -3.53 -10.36 23.34
N LYS A 249 -3.31 -11.24 24.33
CA LYS A 249 -3.46 -12.69 24.19
C LYS A 249 -4.88 -13.17 23.84
N ASN A 250 -5.88 -12.32 23.99
CA ASN A 250 -7.28 -12.58 23.65
C ASN A 250 -7.68 -11.91 22.33
N ASP A 251 -6.72 -11.42 21.55
CA ASP A 251 -6.92 -10.66 20.30
C ASP A 251 -7.65 -9.32 20.51
N ASN A 252 -7.68 -8.78 21.73
CA ASN A 252 -8.24 -7.44 21.99
C ASN A 252 -7.23 -6.35 21.68
N LEU A 253 -7.73 -5.15 21.38
CA LEU A 253 -6.88 -3.97 21.24
C LEU A 253 -6.10 -3.73 22.54
N GLY A 254 -4.77 -3.69 22.42
CA GLY A 254 -3.87 -3.50 23.53
C GLY A 254 -3.60 -2.03 23.86
N THR A 255 -2.43 -1.76 24.43
CA THR A 255 -1.98 -0.40 24.74
C THR A 255 -0.90 0.07 23.75
N PRO A 256 -0.82 1.37 23.46
CA PRO A 256 0.21 1.91 22.58
C PRO A 256 1.64 1.60 23.05
N THR A 257 2.50 1.24 22.11
CA THR A 257 3.94 1.14 22.33
C THR A 257 4.61 2.52 22.34
N ALA A 258 5.91 2.58 22.60
CA ALA A 258 6.68 3.82 22.50
C ALA A 258 7.00 4.21 21.05
N LEU A 259 6.63 3.41 20.04
CA LEU A 259 7.09 3.55 18.65
C LEU A 259 6.83 4.95 18.08
N VAL A 260 5.60 5.48 18.24
CA VAL A 260 5.24 6.80 17.69
C VAL A 260 6.11 7.90 18.31
N ALA A 261 6.25 7.91 19.65
CA ALA A 261 7.05 8.89 20.35
C ALA A 261 8.55 8.80 19.97
N ASP A 262 9.08 7.59 19.81
CA ASP A 262 10.49 7.38 19.44
C ASP A 262 10.75 7.72 17.97
N ALA A 263 9.79 7.46 17.07
CA ALA A 263 9.86 7.87 15.68
C ALA A 263 9.83 9.42 15.54
N HIS A 264 8.96 10.10 16.30
CA HIS A 264 8.92 11.56 16.34
C HIS A 264 10.24 12.17 16.87
N LYS A 265 10.83 11.57 17.91
CA LYS A 265 12.17 11.99 18.40
C LYS A 265 13.27 11.83 17.34
N ALA A 266 13.12 10.83 16.46
CA ALA A 266 14.04 10.63 15.33
C ALA A 266 13.74 11.56 14.13
N GLY A 267 12.65 12.34 14.17
CA GLY A 267 12.22 13.24 13.09
C GLY A 267 11.35 12.59 12.01
N LEU A 268 10.85 11.37 12.25
CA LEU A 268 9.96 10.65 11.35
C LEU A 268 8.50 10.94 11.66
N LYS A 269 7.66 11.04 10.64
CA LYS A 269 6.21 10.97 10.75
C LYS A 269 5.73 9.52 10.65
N VAL A 270 4.68 9.16 11.39
CA VAL A 270 4.22 7.78 11.53
C VAL A 270 2.84 7.60 10.88
N GLN A 271 2.75 6.67 9.93
CA GLN A 271 1.53 6.38 9.16
C GLN A 271 1.32 4.86 9.06
N PRO A 272 0.69 4.22 10.07
CA PRO A 272 0.46 2.78 10.06
C PRO A 272 -0.55 2.31 9.01
N TYR A 273 -0.48 1.04 8.67
CA TYR A 273 -1.37 0.31 7.76
C TYR A 273 -1.91 -0.97 8.43
N THR A 274 -3.04 -1.55 8.09
CA THR A 274 -4.13 -1.03 7.27
C THR A 274 -5.41 -1.10 8.09
N PHE A 275 -6.18 -0.03 8.08
CA PHE A 275 -7.46 0.04 8.78
C PHE A 275 -8.59 -0.43 7.86
N ARG A 276 -9.49 -1.26 8.40
CA ARG A 276 -10.58 -1.91 7.67
C ARG A 276 -11.79 -2.06 8.58
N ASN A 277 -12.98 -1.88 8.04
CA ASN A 277 -14.21 -1.94 8.79
C ASN A 277 -14.68 -3.37 9.10
N GLU A 278 -14.28 -4.37 8.26
CA GLU A 278 -14.77 -5.72 8.34
C GLU A 278 -14.23 -6.46 9.59
N ASN A 279 -15.08 -7.21 10.26
CA ASN A 279 -14.79 -7.91 11.52
C ASN A 279 -13.48 -8.71 11.56
N PRO A 280 -13.09 -9.50 10.54
CA PRO A 280 -11.85 -10.29 10.61
C PRO A 280 -10.57 -9.44 10.76
N PHE A 281 -10.62 -8.16 10.42
CA PHE A 281 -9.48 -7.25 10.52
C PHE A 281 -9.43 -6.45 11.82
N LEU A 282 -10.52 -6.47 12.59
CA LEU A 282 -10.63 -5.75 13.85
C LEU A 282 -10.17 -6.60 15.06
N PRO A 283 -9.71 -5.95 16.13
CA PRO A 283 -9.52 -6.60 17.43
C PRO A 283 -10.82 -7.29 17.90
N ALA A 284 -10.70 -8.39 18.63
CA ALA A 284 -11.83 -9.20 19.02
C ALA A 284 -12.91 -8.43 19.81
N ASN A 285 -12.48 -7.52 20.68
CA ASN A 285 -13.38 -6.68 21.50
C ASN A 285 -14.10 -5.56 20.70
N LEU A 286 -13.74 -5.37 19.43
CA LEU A 286 -14.35 -4.36 18.54
C LEU A 286 -15.17 -4.99 17.40
N ARG A 287 -15.25 -6.32 17.34
CA ARG A 287 -16.07 -7.03 16.36
C ARG A 287 -17.53 -6.96 16.74
N SER A 288 -18.40 -6.72 15.78
CA SER A 288 -19.86 -6.73 15.98
C SER A 288 -20.45 -8.15 15.98
N SER A 289 -19.80 -9.07 15.23
CA SER A 289 -20.23 -10.45 15.05
C SER A 289 -19.10 -11.33 14.50
N ALA A 290 -19.38 -12.61 14.23
CA ALA A 290 -18.49 -13.54 13.54
C ALA A 290 -18.59 -13.46 12.01
N GLU A 291 -19.56 -12.71 11.47
CA GLU A 291 -19.78 -12.59 10.03
C GLU A 291 -18.60 -11.84 9.36
N PRO A 292 -17.96 -12.43 8.34
CA PRO A 292 -16.72 -11.91 7.79
C PRO A 292 -16.89 -10.62 6.96
N ASP A 293 -18.10 -10.34 6.48
CA ASP A 293 -18.45 -9.16 5.69
C ASP A 293 -19.15 -8.05 6.52
N ALA A 294 -19.49 -8.35 7.79
CA ALA A 294 -20.05 -7.35 8.68
C ALA A 294 -18.98 -6.42 9.24
N TYR A 295 -19.37 -5.17 9.49
CA TYR A 295 -18.50 -4.14 10.06
C TYR A 295 -18.57 -4.15 11.59
N GLY A 296 -17.42 -3.94 12.24
CA GLY A 296 -17.34 -3.74 13.69
C GLY A 296 -17.06 -2.29 14.05
N ASP A 297 -16.65 -2.06 15.29
CA ASP A 297 -16.34 -0.72 15.82
C ASP A 297 -14.93 -0.26 15.44
N VAL A 298 -14.74 0.06 14.16
CA VAL A 298 -13.48 0.61 13.65
C VAL A 298 -13.20 2.01 14.20
N PHE A 299 -14.24 2.79 14.55
CA PHE A 299 -14.08 4.13 15.11
C PHE A 299 -13.29 4.12 16.41
N THR A 300 -13.57 3.16 17.30
CA THR A 300 -12.79 2.97 18.54
C THR A 300 -11.34 2.57 18.24
N GLU A 301 -11.08 1.69 17.25
CA GLU A 301 -9.72 1.36 16.85
C GLU A 301 -8.99 2.61 16.35
N GLU A 302 -9.57 3.33 15.39
CA GLU A 302 -8.94 4.51 14.76
C GLU A 302 -8.70 5.64 15.77
N ALA A 303 -9.67 5.90 16.66
CA ALA A 303 -9.52 6.90 17.74
C ALA A 303 -8.35 6.59 18.66
N ALA A 304 -8.14 5.30 19.00
CA ALA A 304 -6.99 4.88 19.81
C ALA A 304 -5.64 5.19 19.11
N PHE A 305 -5.57 5.01 17.79
CA PHE A 305 -4.37 5.34 17.01
C PHE A 305 -4.16 6.85 16.87
N PHE A 306 -5.22 7.65 16.69
CA PHE A 306 -5.09 9.10 16.73
C PHE A 306 -4.60 9.57 18.12
N ALA A 307 -5.13 9.00 19.20
CA ALA A 307 -4.69 9.31 20.56
C ALA A 307 -3.23 8.88 20.83
N ALA A 308 -2.75 7.83 20.15
CA ALA A 308 -1.35 7.42 20.19
C ALA A 308 -0.41 8.40 19.43
N GLY A 309 -0.97 9.37 18.69
CA GLY A 309 -0.23 10.44 18.05
C GLY A 309 0.24 10.14 16.62
N VAL A 310 -0.36 9.17 15.91
CA VAL A 310 -0.01 8.90 14.50
C VAL A 310 -0.31 10.12 13.63
N ASP A 311 0.52 10.36 12.59
CA ASP A 311 0.37 11.50 11.68
C ASP A 311 -0.67 11.25 10.58
N GLY A 312 -1.12 10.02 10.44
CA GLY A 312 -2.12 9.54 9.50
C GLY A 312 -2.11 8.04 9.43
N PHE A 313 -2.91 7.45 8.54
CA PHE A 313 -2.90 6.02 8.29
C PHE A 313 -3.55 5.62 6.96
N PHE A 314 -3.34 4.36 6.55
CA PHE A 314 -3.90 3.78 5.34
C PHE A 314 -5.23 3.07 5.67
N ALA A 315 -6.30 3.40 4.93
CA ALA A 315 -7.63 2.85 5.15
C ALA A 315 -8.28 2.31 3.87
N ASP A 316 -8.96 1.17 3.98
CA ASP A 316 -9.72 0.55 2.90
C ASP A 316 -11.09 1.20 2.68
N GLN A 317 -11.66 1.82 3.73
CA GLN A 317 -12.88 2.63 3.70
C GLN A 317 -12.54 4.09 4.06
N PRO A 318 -12.12 4.90 3.06
CA PRO A 318 -11.63 6.26 3.31
C PRO A 318 -12.65 7.22 3.93
N ASP A 319 -13.93 7.06 3.61
CA ASP A 319 -15.04 7.83 4.17
C ASP A 319 -15.17 7.62 5.68
N THR A 320 -15.18 6.36 6.13
CA THR A 320 -15.22 6.01 7.56
C THR A 320 -14.03 6.61 8.30
N ALA A 321 -12.83 6.44 7.75
CA ALA A 321 -11.61 6.97 8.35
C ALA A 321 -11.58 8.51 8.43
N LEU A 322 -12.15 9.21 7.44
CA LEU A 322 -12.30 10.67 7.48
C LEU A 322 -13.31 11.10 8.53
N GLU A 323 -14.44 10.41 8.66
CA GLU A 323 -15.44 10.69 9.69
C GLU A 323 -14.84 10.50 11.09
N SER A 324 -14.09 9.41 11.30
CA SER A 324 -13.36 9.15 12.54
C SER A 324 -12.35 10.28 12.86
N LEU A 325 -11.59 10.73 11.86
CA LEU A 325 -10.66 11.84 12.03
C LEU A 325 -11.38 13.14 12.39
N HIS A 326 -12.49 13.46 11.74
CA HIS A 326 -13.27 14.66 12.04
C HIS A 326 -13.85 14.60 13.45
N ALA A 327 -14.42 13.47 13.85
CA ALA A 327 -14.92 13.26 15.21
C ALA A 327 -13.81 13.46 16.27
N PHE A 328 -12.62 12.88 16.03
CA PHE A 328 -11.47 13.03 16.91
C PHE A 328 -11.00 14.50 17.03
N LEU A 329 -11.08 15.28 15.95
CA LEU A 329 -10.70 16.69 15.93
C LEU A 329 -11.81 17.64 16.40
N GLY A 330 -13.00 17.13 16.74
CA GLY A 330 -14.17 17.93 17.14
C GLY A 330 -14.74 18.80 16.00
N ARG A 331 -14.74 18.28 14.79
CA ARG A 331 -15.19 18.98 13.57
C ARG A 331 -16.40 18.30 12.96
#